data_51b8bbb47d24d2f7591e4f05222fa5c2
#
_entry.id   51b8bbb47d24d2f7591e4f05222fa5c2
#
_cell.length_a   1.000
_cell.length_b   1.000
_cell.length_c   1.000
_cell.angle_alpha   90.00
_cell.angle_beta   90.00
_cell.angle_gamma   90.00
#
_symmetry.space_group_name_H-M   'P 1'
#
loop_
_entity.id
_entity.type
_entity.pdbx_description
1 polymer ?
#
loop_
_entity_poly.entity_id
_entity_poly.type
_entity_poly.pdbx_seq_one_letter_code
_entity_poly.pdbx_strand_id
1 'polypeptide(L)'
;MFQGYSQEAVDFMWGIRFNNERGWFLAHKDDYQQHLLAPTRELGQAVYDGLAAALPHEPLILKVSRIYRDARRLHGQGPYKDHLWFCVRTGDQDWTGRPAFYFEIAPDYYSYGMGFWAASAATMTRYRQQIDRDPKTLEKLVRQFDRQQVFQLTGPDYVRSKGQVSDLLRPWYQKKSPVSYTHLTLPT
;
A
#
# COMPACT_ATOMS: atom_id res chain seq x y z
N MET A 1 -3.40 -12.37 18.64
CA MET A 1 -4.35 -12.12 17.51
C MET A 1 -4.66 -10.64 17.49
N PHE A 2 -4.56 -9.99 16.36
CA PHE A 2 -4.78 -8.54 16.21
C PHE A 2 -6.18 -8.12 16.70
N GLN A 3 -6.22 -7.14 17.61
CA GLN A 3 -7.44 -6.64 18.26
C GLN A 3 -7.79 -5.20 17.85
N GLY A 4 -7.02 -4.63 16.94
CA GLY A 4 -7.11 -3.23 16.54
C GLY A 4 -5.93 -2.41 17.03
N TYR A 5 -5.89 -1.15 16.64
CA TYR A 5 -4.97 -0.15 17.19
C TYR A 5 -5.64 0.57 18.35
N SER A 6 -4.89 0.80 19.40
CA SER A 6 -5.36 1.54 20.56
C SER A 6 -5.21 3.06 20.38
N GLN A 7 -5.79 3.84 21.27
CA GLN A 7 -5.66 5.30 21.26
C GLN A 7 -4.19 5.71 21.43
N GLU A 8 -3.42 4.98 22.21
CA GLU A 8 -1.99 5.24 22.44
C GLU A 8 -1.18 5.14 21.13
N ALA A 9 -1.59 4.29 20.18
CA ALA A 9 -0.97 4.24 18.85
C ALA A 9 -1.19 5.56 18.09
N VAL A 10 -2.41 6.09 18.12
CA VAL A 10 -2.76 7.37 17.48
C VAL A 10 -2.03 8.53 18.16
N ASP A 11 -2.03 8.55 19.49
CA ASP A 11 -1.34 9.57 20.29
C ASP A 11 0.17 9.57 20.03
N PHE A 12 0.79 8.38 19.94
CA PHE A 12 2.21 8.28 19.56
C PHE A 12 2.45 8.86 18.16
N MET A 13 1.60 8.54 17.18
CA MET A 13 1.77 9.02 15.81
C MET A 13 1.61 10.54 15.72
N TRP A 14 0.67 11.13 16.45
CA TRP A 14 0.56 12.59 16.58
C TRP A 14 1.76 13.17 17.30
N GLY A 15 2.18 12.57 18.41
CA GLY A 15 3.33 13.01 19.19
C GLY A 15 4.61 13.08 18.36
N ILE A 16 4.94 12.03 17.57
CA ILE A 16 6.12 12.02 16.71
C ILE A 16 5.98 12.96 15.49
N ARG A 17 4.78 13.25 15.03
CA ARG A 17 4.53 14.24 13.97
C ARG A 17 4.94 15.65 14.42
N PHE A 18 4.62 16.02 15.65
CA PHE A 18 4.92 17.35 16.20
C PHE A 18 6.31 17.45 16.87
N ASN A 19 6.88 16.34 17.34
CA ASN A 19 8.15 16.30 18.04
C ASN A 19 9.14 15.34 17.33
N ASN A 20 9.42 15.61 16.07
CA ASN A 20 10.17 14.68 15.21
C ASN A 20 11.67 14.78 15.43
N GLU A 21 12.10 14.46 16.65
CA GLU A 21 13.48 14.49 17.10
C GLU A 21 13.88 13.25 17.90
N ARG A 22 15.19 12.98 17.97
CA ARG A 22 15.73 11.78 18.59
C ARG A 22 15.41 11.69 20.10
N GLY A 23 15.47 12.80 20.80
CA GLY A 23 15.21 12.84 22.25
C GLY A 23 13.78 12.41 22.57
N TRP A 24 12.81 12.98 21.88
CA TRP A 24 11.41 12.62 22.04
C TRP A 24 11.15 11.14 21.69
N PHE A 25 11.67 10.67 20.55
CA PHE A 25 11.49 9.27 20.15
C PHE A 25 12.08 8.28 21.18
N LEU A 26 13.25 8.57 21.72
CA LEU A 26 13.86 7.68 22.72
C LEU A 26 13.04 7.61 24.01
N ALA A 27 12.41 8.72 24.42
CA ALA A 27 11.53 8.76 25.59
C ALA A 27 10.21 7.97 25.37
N HIS A 28 9.73 7.85 24.12
CA HIS A 28 8.47 7.18 23.77
C HIS A 28 8.69 5.90 22.95
N LYS A 29 9.90 5.32 23.03
CA LYS A 29 10.24 4.14 22.23
C LYS A 29 9.42 2.92 22.61
N ASP A 30 9.05 2.77 23.86
CA ASP A 30 8.25 1.65 24.34
C ASP A 30 6.80 1.77 23.83
N ASP A 31 6.24 2.98 23.82
CA ASP A 31 4.92 3.26 23.23
C ASP A 31 4.91 2.87 21.74
N TYR A 32 5.95 3.28 21.00
CA TYR A 32 6.12 2.86 19.62
C TYR A 32 6.11 1.35 19.45
N GLN A 33 6.88 0.64 20.28
CA GLN A 33 7.03 -0.81 20.16
C GLN A 33 5.75 -1.55 20.51
N GLN A 34 5.08 -1.16 21.59
CA GLN A 34 3.93 -1.86 22.15
C GLN A 34 2.63 -1.51 21.41
N HIS A 35 2.40 -0.22 21.16
CA HIS A 35 1.11 0.26 20.68
C HIS A 35 1.04 0.42 19.14
N LEU A 36 2.18 0.61 18.46
CA LEU A 36 2.17 0.79 17.01
C LEU A 36 2.85 -0.36 16.27
N LEU A 37 4.11 -0.70 16.61
CA LEU A 37 4.88 -1.69 15.84
C LEU A 37 4.37 -3.12 16.04
N ALA A 38 4.09 -3.53 17.27
CA ALA A 38 3.63 -4.89 17.56
C ALA A 38 2.25 -5.16 16.92
N PRO A 39 1.22 -4.31 17.06
CA PRO A 39 -0.05 -4.50 16.37
C PRO A 39 0.08 -4.49 14.84
N THR A 40 0.94 -3.63 14.28
CA THR A 40 1.20 -3.62 12.82
C THR A 40 1.80 -4.93 12.34
N ARG A 41 2.69 -5.55 13.11
CA ARG A 41 3.26 -6.86 12.78
C ARG A 41 2.22 -7.98 12.89
N GLU A 42 1.38 -7.96 13.92
CA GLU A 42 0.31 -8.94 14.09
C GLU A 42 -0.69 -8.88 12.93
N LEU A 43 -1.16 -7.68 12.57
CA LEU A 43 -2.04 -7.49 11.42
C LEU A 43 -1.35 -7.95 10.13
N GLY A 44 -0.11 -7.53 9.92
CA GLY A 44 0.67 -7.92 8.74
C GLY A 44 0.83 -9.43 8.61
N GLN A 45 1.10 -10.13 9.72
CA GLN A 45 1.21 -11.59 9.74
C GLN A 45 -0.14 -12.26 9.42
N ALA A 46 -1.24 -11.79 10.02
CA ALA A 46 -2.57 -12.33 9.75
C ALA A 46 -2.98 -12.16 8.27
N VAL A 47 -2.67 -10.99 7.68
CA VAL A 47 -2.91 -10.74 6.25
C VAL A 47 -2.03 -11.63 5.38
N TYR A 48 -0.75 -11.77 5.74
CA TYR A 48 0.18 -12.66 5.02
C TYR A 48 -0.32 -14.10 5.03
N ASP A 49 -0.72 -14.63 6.18
CA ASP A 49 -1.19 -16.01 6.33
C ASP A 49 -2.44 -16.26 5.47
N GLY A 50 -3.40 -15.30 5.48
CA GLY A 50 -4.59 -15.36 4.65
C GLY A 50 -4.28 -15.34 3.16
N LEU A 51 -3.37 -14.46 2.73
CA LEU A 51 -2.96 -14.37 1.32
C LEU A 51 -2.15 -15.59 0.87
N ALA A 52 -1.26 -16.11 1.71
CA ALA A 52 -0.49 -17.32 1.41
C ALA A 52 -1.40 -18.53 1.26
N ALA A 53 -2.45 -18.64 2.07
CA ALA A 53 -3.46 -19.69 1.93
C ALA A 53 -4.28 -19.54 0.63
N ALA A 54 -4.62 -18.32 0.25
CA ALA A 54 -5.39 -18.03 -0.98
C ALA A 54 -4.55 -18.14 -2.27
N LEU A 55 -3.23 -17.92 -2.18
CA LEU A 55 -2.29 -17.88 -3.29
C LEU A 55 -1.10 -18.84 -3.05
N PRO A 56 -1.33 -20.16 -2.90
CA PRO A 56 -0.32 -21.10 -2.41
C PRO A 56 0.88 -21.29 -3.35
N HIS A 57 0.76 -20.87 -4.61
CA HIS A 57 1.83 -20.97 -5.60
C HIS A 57 2.65 -19.69 -5.76
N GLU A 58 2.26 -18.60 -5.09
CA GLU A 58 3.00 -17.35 -5.13
C GLU A 58 4.00 -17.28 -3.97
N PRO A 59 5.29 -17.02 -4.23
CA PRO A 59 6.32 -16.90 -3.20
C PRO A 59 6.20 -15.56 -2.47
N LEU A 60 5.17 -15.43 -1.66
CA LEU A 60 4.89 -14.18 -0.95
C LEU A 60 5.84 -13.97 0.22
N ILE A 61 6.17 -12.71 0.47
CA ILE A 61 6.88 -12.23 1.65
C ILE A 61 6.15 -11.05 2.27
N LEU A 62 6.19 -10.99 3.60
CA LEU A 62 5.73 -9.83 4.38
C LEU A 62 6.90 -8.88 4.63
N LYS A 63 6.68 -7.59 4.38
CA LYS A 63 7.62 -6.53 4.74
C LYS A 63 6.90 -5.45 5.53
N VAL A 64 7.33 -5.25 6.78
CA VAL A 64 6.86 -4.15 7.64
C VAL A 64 7.86 -2.99 7.57
N SER A 65 7.37 -1.77 7.44
CA SER A 65 8.21 -0.57 7.33
C SER A 65 8.92 -0.28 8.67
N ARG A 66 10.11 0.34 8.58
CA ARG A 66 10.76 0.94 9.73
C ARG A 66 10.21 2.34 9.97
N ILE A 67 10.21 2.79 11.21
CA ILE A 67 9.81 4.17 11.54
C ILE A 67 10.83 5.20 11.03
N TYR A 68 12.10 4.83 10.91
CA TYR A 68 13.16 5.72 10.44
C TYR A 68 12.95 6.09 8.96
N ARG A 69 13.10 7.37 8.65
CA ARG A 69 13.20 7.86 7.26
C ARG A 69 14.57 7.51 6.68
N ASP A 70 14.65 7.40 5.36
CA ASP A 70 15.94 7.30 4.67
C ASP A 70 16.65 8.66 4.77
N ALA A 71 17.82 8.70 5.39
CA ALA A 71 18.60 9.92 5.60
C ALA A 71 18.89 10.68 4.28
N ARG A 72 18.96 9.97 3.16
CA ARG A 72 19.16 10.56 1.81
C ARG A 72 17.92 11.32 1.29
N ARG A 73 16.76 11.12 1.92
CA ARG A 73 15.45 11.63 1.46
C ARG A 73 14.73 12.47 2.53
N LEU A 74 15.46 13.05 3.46
CA LEU A 74 14.85 13.83 4.54
C LEU A 74 14.22 15.13 4.03
N HIS A 75 14.84 15.82 3.07
CA HIS A 75 14.32 17.08 2.47
C HIS A 75 13.76 18.06 3.50
N GLY A 76 14.44 18.23 4.63
CA GLY A 76 13.99 19.09 5.73
C GLY A 76 12.97 18.49 6.68
N GLN A 77 12.54 17.25 6.44
CA GLN A 77 11.67 16.52 7.37
C GLN A 77 12.50 15.84 8.48
N GLY A 78 11.91 15.66 9.63
CA GLY A 78 12.54 14.95 10.75
C GLY A 78 12.89 13.48 10.45
N PRO A 79 13.73 12.85 11.29
CA PRO A 79 14.29 11.52 11.03
C PRO A 79 13.28 10.36 11.11
N TYR A 80 12.08 10.61 11.61
CA TYR A 80 11.06 9.58 11.81
C TYR A 80 9.86 9.81 10.92
N LYS A 81 9.18 8.72 10.53
CA LYS A 81 7.84 8.74 9.94
C LYS A 81 6.81 8.83 11.07
N ASP A 82 5.72 9.47 10.78
CA ASP A 82 4.53 9.53 11.64
C ASP A 82 3.47 8.48 11.30
N HIS A 83 3.84 7.54 10.46
CA HIS A 83 3.00 6.44 9.97
C HIS A 83 3.80 5.15 9.84
N LEU A 84 3.12 4.01 9.89
CA LEU A 84 3.69 2.73 9.52
C LEU A 84 2.88 2.08 8.39
N TRP A 85 3.56 1.27 7.62
CA TRP A 85 2.94 0.44 6.61
C TRP A 85 3.56 -0.94 6.57
N PHE A 86 2.82 -1.89 6.05
CA PHE A 86 3.39 -3.16 5.59
C PHE A 86 2.92 -3.47 4.18
N CYS A 87 3.64 -4.34 3.49
CA CYS A 87 3.18 -4.92 2.25
C CYS A 87 3.45 -6.42 2.21
N VAL A 88 2.55 -7.13 1.52
CA VAL A 88 2.73 -8.52 1.12
C VAL A 88 2.94 -8.54 -0.39
N ARG A 89 4.07 -9.04 -0.82
CA ARG A 89 4.52 -9.02 -2.22
C ARG A 89 5.30 -10.27 -2.57
N THR A 90 5.55 -10.49 -3.84
CA THR A 90 6.48 -11.56 -4.25
C THR A 90 7.90 -11.28 -3.79
N GLY A 91 8.63 -12.35 -3.47
CA GLY A 91 10.00 -12.28 -2.93
C GLY A 91 11.11 -12.09 -3.97
N ASP A 92 10.76 -12.05 -5.27
CA ASP A 92 11.71 -11.91 -6.38
C ASP A 92 12.37 -10.54 -6.46
N GLN A 93 13.46 -10.44 -7.25
CA GLN A 93 14.21 -9.19 -7.41
C GLN A 93 13.40 -8.11 -8.15
N ASP A 94 12.51 -8.50 -9.08
CA ASP A 94 11.63 -7.59 -9.83
C ASP A 94 10.27 -7.42 -9.15
N TRP A 95 10.25 -7.28 -7.83
CA TRP A 95 9.00 -7.10 -7.07
C TRP A 95 8.19 -5.86 -7.50
N THR A 96 8.83 -4.84 -8.07
CA THR A 96 8.14 -3.65 -8.60
C THR A 96 7.40 -3.93 -9.91
N GLY A 97 7.75 -5.03 -10.58
CA GLY A 97 7.07 -5.52 -11.78
C GLY A 97 5.78 -6.28 -11.53
N ARG A 98 5.43 -6.49 -10.25
CA ARG A 98 4.21 -7.17 -9.81
C ARG A 98 3.43 -6.31 -8.83
N PRO A 99 2.09 -6.45 -8.75
CA PRO A 99 1.30 -5.76 -7.73
C PRO A 99 1.63 -6.31 -6.33
N ALA A 100 1.51 -5.46 -5.33
CA ALA A 100 1.65 -5.80 -3.92
C ALA A 100 0.37 -5.44 -3.18
N PHE A 101 0.00 -6.23 -2.18
CA PHE A 101 -1.00 -5.84 -1.19
C PHE A 101 -0.33 -4.96 -0.15
N TYR A 102 -1.01 -3.93 0.31
CA TYR A 102 -0.46 -3.03 1.31
C TYR A 102 -1.51 -2.59 2.32
N PHE A 103 -1.03 -2.18 3.46
CA PHE A 103 -1.75 -1.47 4.50
C PHE A 103 -0.87 -0.35 5.03
N GLU A 104 -1.46 0.80 5.31
CA GLU A 104 -0.82 1.94 5.95
C GLU A 104 -1.73 2.52 7.03
N ILE A 105 -1.15 2.92 8.16
CA ILE A 105 -1.81 3.67 9.22
C ILE A 105 -1.01 4.94 9.50
N ALA A 106 -1.71 6.07 9.57
CA ALA A 106 -1.23 7.39 9.93
C ALA A 106 -2.12 7.96 11.04
N PRO A 107 -1.75 9.08 11.70
CA PRO A 107 -2.53 9.58 12.82
C PRO A 107 -3.96 10.02 12.46
N ASP A 108 -4.21 10.33 11.22
CA ASP A 108 -5.47 10.87 10.68
C ASP A 108 -6.21 9.95 9.71
N TYR A 109 -5.55 8.89 9.23
CA TYR A 109 -6.17 7.93 8.30
C TYR A 109 -5.51 6.55 8.36
N TYR A 110 -6.19 5.59 7.79
CA TYR A 110 -5.59 4.33 7.35
C TYR A 110 -6.04 3.99 5.93
N SER A 111 -5.22 3.26 5.23
CA SER A 111 -5.54 2.80 3.89
C SER A 111 -5.00 1.40 3.63
N TYR A 112 -5.68 0.67 2.77
CA TYR A 112 -5.22 -0.62 2.30
C TYR A 112 -5.65 -0.86 0.86
N GLY A 113 -4.96 -1.75 0.18
CA GLY A 113 -5.27 -2.02 -1.21
C GLY A 113 -4.25 -2.91 -1.88
N MET A 114 -4.31 -2.92 -3.20
CA MET A 114 -3.40 -3.66 -4.05
C MET A 114 -2.99 -2.79 -5.25
N GLY A 115 -1.73 -2.85 -5.64
CA GLY A 115 -1.28 -2.13 -6.82
C GLY A 115 0.21 -2.20 -7.05
N PHE A 116 0.65 -1.51 -8.10
CA PHE A 116 2.05 -1.37 -8.42
C PHE A 116 2.64 -0.17 -7.70
N TRP A 117 3.67 -0.37 -6.91
CA TRP A 117 4.35 0.74 -6.22
C TRP A 117 5.09 1.67 -7.19
N ALA A 118 5.83 1.09 -8.13
CA ALA A 118 6.65 1.83 -9.11
C ALA A 118 6.83 0.99 -10.37
N ALA A 119 5.75 0.75 -11.11
CA ALA A 119 5.80 -0.06 -12.31
C ALA A 119 6.74 0.55 -13.37
N SER A 120 7.65 -0.26 -13.90
CA SER A 120 8.49 0.15 -15.02
C SER A 120 7.67 0.30 -16.31
N ALA A 121 8.18 1.06 -17.27
CA ALA A 121 7.54 1.17 -18.59
C ALA A 121 7.36 -0.21 -19.26
N ALA A 122 8.35 -1.12 -19.08
CA ALA A 122 8.28 -2.49 -19.60
C ALA A 122 7.16 -3.29 -18.91
N THR A 123 7.01 -3.16 -17.60
CA THR A 123 5.92 -3.78 -16.84
C THR A 123 4.55 -3.31 -17.36
N MET A 124 4.37 -2.01 -17.52
CA MET A 124 3.11 -1.44 -18.01
C MET A 124 2.85 -1.77 -19.48
N THR A 125 3.89 -2.03 -20.27
CA THR A 125 3.71 -2.55 -21.62
C THR A 125 3.19 -3.98 -21.59
N ARG A 126 3.78 -4.87 -20.79
CA ARG A 126 3.28 -6.25 -20.59
C ARG A 126 1.86 -6.28 -20.05
N TYR A 127 1.54 -5.39 -19.09
CA TYR A 127 0.20 -5.25 -18.53
C TYR A 127 -0.84 -4.93 -19.64
N ARG A 128 -0.55 -3.95 -20.52
CA ARG A 128 -1.43 -3.60 -21.63
C ARG A 128 -1.52 -4.72 -22.66
N GLN A 129 -0.41 -5.36 -23.01
CA GLN A 129 -0.43 -6.52 -23.93
C GLN A 129 -1.32 -7.66 -23.42
N GLN A 130 -1.37 -7.85 -22.09
CA GLN A 130 -2.28 -8.84 -21.52
C GLN A 130 -3.74 -8.42 -21.63
N ILE A 131 -4.03 -7.12 -21.44
CA ILE A 131 -5.37 -6.57 -21.67
C ILE A 131 -5.76 -6.71 -23.14
N ASP A 132 -4.87 -6.38 -24.07
CA ASP A 132 -5.12 -6.46 -25.54
C ASP A 132 -5.39 -7.91 -25.99
N ARG A 133 -4.70 -8.87 -25.33
CA ARG A 133 -4.89 -10.31 -25.63
C ARG A 133 -6.24 -10.82 -25.16
N ASP A 134 -6.69 -10.39 -23.98
CA ASP A 134 -7.96 -10.84 -23.39
C ASP A 134 -8.70 -9.70 -22.69
N PRO A 135 -9.29 -8.76 -23.45
CA PRO A 135 -10.00 -7.63 -22.87
C PRO A 135 -11.25 -8.06 -22.09
N LYS A 136 -11.91 -9.17 -22.49
CA LYS A 136 -13.16 -9.63 -21.85
C LYS A 136 -12.97 -10.03 -20.39
N THR A 137 -11.85 -10.66 -20.08
CA THR A 137 -11.52 -11.02 -18.68
C THR A 137 -11.36 -9.78 -17.83
N LEU A 138 -10.64 -8.76 -18.29
CA LEU A 138 -10.52 -7.52 -17.55
C LEU A 138 -11.84 -6.76 -17.46
N GLU A 139 -12.65 -6.71 -18.53
CA GLU A 139 -13.98 -6.09 -18.49
C GLU A 139 -14.88 -6.71 -17.41
N LYS A 140 -14.85 -8.05 -17.27
CA LYS A 140 -15.58 -8.73 -16.20
C LYS A 140 -15.12 -8.29 -14.81
N LEU A 141 -13.79 -8.21 -14.60
CA LEU A 141 -13.21 -7.76 -13.33
C LEU A 141 -13.54 -6.29 -13.05
N VAL A 142 -13.44 -5.41 -14.03
CA VAL A 142 -13.79 -3.99 -13.90
C VAL A 142 -15.27 -3.83 -13.53
N ARG A 143 -16.19 -4.55 -14.19
CA ARG A 143 -17.61 -4.52 -13.81
C ARG A 143 -17.87 -5.01 -12.38
N GLN A 144 -17.08 -5.96 -11.88
CA GLN A 144 -17.14 -6.39 -10.47
C GLN A 144 -16.58 -5.31 -9.55
N PHE A 145 -15.46 -4.71 -9.94
CA PHE A 145 -14.82 -3.62 -9.19
C PHE A 145 -15.76 -2.40 -9.08
N ASP A 146 -16.44 -2.01 -10.14
CA ASP A 146 -17.34 -0.85 -10.18
C ASP A 146 -18.64 -1.05 -9.36
N ARG A 147 -18.99 -2.29 -9.00
CA ARG A 147 -20.14 -2.59 -8.14
C ARG A 147 -19.88 -2.40 -6.64
N GLN A 148 -18.62 -2.35 -6.24
CA GLN A 148 -18.23 -2.14 -4.86
C GLN A 148 -17.90 -0.66 -4.63
N GLN A 149 -17.97 -0.18 -3.37
CA GLN A 149 -17.72 1.22 -3.00
C GLN A 149 -16.53 1.40 -2.07
N VAL A 150 -15.82 0.31 -1.77
CA VAL A 150 -14.72 0.30 -0.80
C VAL A 150 -13.41 0.73 -1.45
N PHE A 151 -13.11 0.19 -2.65
CA PHE A 151 -11.87 0.45 -3.36
C PHE A 151 -12.08 1.42 -4.51
N GLN A 152 -11.09 2.30 -4.71
CA GLN A 152 -11.04 3.23 -5.81
C GLN A 152 -9.78 2.99 -6.65
N LEU A 153 -9.89 3.05 -7.97
CA LEU A 153 -8.75 3.00 -8.87
C LEU A 153 -8.05 4.35 -8.89
N THR A 154 -6.76 4.36 -8.58
CA THR A 154 -5.92 5.55 -8.61
C THR A 154 -4.59 5.34 -9.32
N GLY A 155 -3.72 6.30 -9.20
CA GLY A 155 -2.42 6.34 -9.84
C GLY A 155 -2.41 7.33 -11.00
N PRO A 156 -1.23 7.84 -11.37
CA PRO A 156 -1.09 8.81 -12.44
C PRO A 156 -1.40 8.21 -13.80
N ASP A 157 -2.02 9.01 -14.66
CA ASP A 157 -2.30 8.63 -16.05
C ASP A 157 -1.18 9.04 -16.99
N TYR A 158 -1.05 8.36 -18.12
CA TYR A 158 -0.27 8.85 -19.24
C TYR A 158 -0.99 10.03 -19.91
N VAL A 159 -0.26 11.08 -20.23
CA VAL A 159 -0.80 12.27 -20.93
C VAL A 159 -1.27 11.90 -22.34
N ARG A 160 -0.51 11.03 -23.02
CA ARG A 160 -0.87 10.54 -24.36
C ARG A 160 -1.56 9.19 -24.26
N SER A 161 -2.63 9.00 -25.03
CA SER A 161 -3.30 7.69 -25.11
C SER A 161 -2.30 6.59 -25.48
N LYS A 162 -2.41 5.45 -24.82
CA LYS A 162 -1.53 4.29 -25.03
C LYS A 162 -2.10 3.23 -25.97
N GLY A 163 -3.33 3.38 -26.38
CA GLY A 163 -4.02 2.47 -27.27
C GLY A 163 -5.50 2.76 -27.37
N GLN A 164 -6.20 1.97 -28.20
CA GLN A 164 -7.64 2.02 -28.34
C GLN A 164 -8.26 0.82 -27.63
N VAL A 165 -9.00 1.11 -26.58
CA VAL A 165 -9.74 0.13 -25.79
C VAL A 165 -11.14 0.65 -25.51
N SER A 166 -12.05 -0.21 -25.04
CA SER A 166 -13.40 0.20 -24.63
C SER A 166 -13.33 1.28 -23.55
N ASP A 167 -14.35 2.13 -23.45
CA ASP A 167 -14.44 3.18 -22.44
C ASP A 167 -14.39 2.61 -21.01
N LEU A 168 -14.90 1.40 -20.81
CA LEU A 168 -14.84 0.66 -19.57
C LEU A 168 -13.39 0.35 -19.13
N LEU A 169 -12.53 -0.02 -20.07
CA LEU A 169 -11.13 -0.38 -19.78
C LEU A 169 -10.19 0.81 -19.78
N ARG A 170 -10.58 1.93 -20.38
CA ARG A 170 -9.73 3.12 -20.54
C ARG A 170 -9.11 3.61 -19.25
N PRO A 171 -9.83 3.73 -18.11
CA PRO A 171 -9.24 4.15 -16.82
C PRO A 171 -8.10 3.24 -16.36
N TRP A 172 -8.22 1.93 -16.57
CA TRP A 172 -7.21 0.93 -16.20
C TRP A 172 -6.01 0.93 -17.15
N TYR A 173 -6.30 1.02 -18.46
CA TYR A 173 -5.29 0.97 -19.51
C TYR A 173 -4.35 2.18 -19.50
N GLN A 174 -4.87 3.33 -19.10
CA GLN A 174 -4.16 4.62 -19.16
C GLN A 174 -3.25 4.88 -17.95
N LYS A 175 -3.34 4.08 -16.89
CA LYS A 175 -2.50 4.23 -15.68
C LYS A 175 -1.02 3.97 -15.97
N LYS A 176 -0.15 4.78 -15.33
CA LYS A 176 1.30 4.54 -15.27
C LYS A 176 1.65 3.50 -14.20
N SER A 177 0.86 3.47 -13.13
CA SER A 177 1.03 2.57 -11.99
C SER A 177 -0.34 2.44 -11.31
N PRO A 178 -1.19 1.49 -11.76
CA PRO A 178 -2.53 1.35 -11.20
C PRO A 178 -2.47 0.85 -9.76
N VAL A 179 -3.24 1.49 -8.90
CA VAL A 179 -3.46 1.11 -7.51
C VAL A 179 -4.95 1.12 -7.21
N SER A 180 -5.44 0.03 -6.66
CA SER A 180 -6.76 -0.04 -6.04
C SER A 180 -6.59 0.14 -4.54
N TYR A 181 -7.20 1.16 -3.94
CA TYR A 181 -7.00 1.48 -2.52
C TYR A 181 -8.26 2.01 -1.86
N THR A 182 -8.26 1.96 -0.54
CA THR A 182 -9.20 2.66 0.32
C THR A 182 -8.52 3.86 0.97
N HIS A 183 -9.28 4.89 1.30
CA HIS A 183 -8.84 5.97 2.17
C HIS A 183 -9.93 6.20 3.21
N LEU A 184 -9.64 5.81 4.45
CA LEU A 184 -10.59 5.86 5.55
C LEU A 184 -10.01 6.77 6.64
N THR A 185 -10.75 7.82 7.00
CA THR A 185 -10.38 8.70 8.11
C THR A 185 -10.53 7.95 9.43
N LEU A 186 -9.56 8.14 10.33
CA LEU A 186 -9.72 7.71 11.72
C LEU A 186 -10.73 8.65 12.40
N PRO A 187 -11.61 8.13 13.26
CA PRO A 187 -12.45 8.98 14.09
C PRO A 187 -11.55 9.85 14.97
N THR A 188 -11.83 11.16 14.95
CA THR A 188 -11.22 12.16 15.84
C THR A 188 -11.77 12.05 17.25
#